data_965a8651ee64295041b3012ecce1e61f
#
_entry.id   965a8651ee64295041b3012ecce1e61f
#
_cell.length_a   1.000
_cell.length_b   1.000
_cell.length_c   1.000
_cell.angle_alpha   90.00
_cell.angle_beta   90.00
_cell.angle_gamma   90.00
#
_symmetry.space_group_name_H-M   'P 1'
#
loop_
_entity.id
_entity.type
_entity.pdbx_description
1 polymer ?
#
loop_
_entity_poly.entity_id
_entity_poly.type
_entity_poly.pdbx_seq_one_letter_code
_entity_poly.pdbx_strand_id
1 'polypeptide(L)'
;MKHIRNRKGIGYFVPCIITLAFAMILSVLLSLCEMTAQITGVRKEIRSVLREQMQEASTASFDTVKRGWIPVPDILLPDLADALCDRLNLSDEQGTLTATDERGAWKYRLRLSRVDNESTGTEVSCSVRGRLELPVRFLGTEVSVLSIPFRTDSYLKATFE
;
A
#
# COMPACT_ATOMS: atom_id res chain seq x y z
N MET A 1 -34.95 -36.89 49.21
CA MET A 1 -34.11 -36.90 48.01
C MET A 1 -33.49 -35.52 47.83
N LYS A 2 -32.18 -35.35 48.17
CA LYS A 2 -31.45 -34.11 48.02
C LYS A 2 -30.87 -34.02 46.59
N HIS A 3 -31.37 -33.11 45.75
CA HIS A 3 -30.77 -32.76 44.49
C HIS A 3 -29.41 -32.10 44.77
N ILE A 4 -28.33 -32.79 44.59
CA ILE A 4 -26.97 -32.23 44.55
C ILE A 4 -26.85 -31.49 43.22
N ARG A 5 -27.08 -30.20 43.30
CA ARG A 5 -26.90 -29.27 42.18
C ARG A 5 -25.41 -29.14 41.92
N ASN A 6 -24.92 -29.83 40.91
CA ASN A 6 -23.50 -29.87 40.54
C ASN A 6 -23.06 -28.50 40.00
N ARG A 7 -22.74 -27.53 40.88
CA ARG A 7 -22.30 -26.16 40.58
C ARG A 7 -20.82 -26.06 40.23
N LYS A 8 -20.08 -27.17 40.25
CA LYS A 8 -18.62 -27.16 40.08
C LYS A 8 -18.16 -27.09 38.61
N GLY A 9 -19.01 -27.41 37.62
CA GLY A 9 -18.64 -27.39 36.21
C GLY A 9 -18.74 -26.00 35.54
N ILE A 10 -19.57 -25.12 36.08
CA ILE A 10 -19.83 -23.78 35.47
C ILE A 10 -18.67 -22.81 35.75
N GLY A 11 -17.91 -23.02 36.86
CA GLY A 11 -16.83 -22.11 37.26
C GLY A 11 -15.67 -22.01 36.29
N TYR A 12 -15.39 -23.05 35.50
CA TYR A 12 -14.30 -23.04 34.50
C TYR A 12 -14.76 -22.68 33.09
N PHE A 13 -16.04 -22.84 32.82
CA PHE A 13 -16.57 -22.60 31.47
C PHE A 13 -16.61 -21.10 31.11
N VAL A 14 -16.97 -20.26 32.06
CA VAL A 14 -17.03 -18.81 31.89
C VAL A 14 -15.65 -18.20 31.57
N PRO A 15 -14.57 -18.47 32.35
CA PRO A 15 -13.25 -17.92 32.00
C PRO A 15 -12.73 -18.46 30.65
N CYS A 16 -13.03 -19.71 30.29
CA CYS A 16 -12.64 -20.23 28.96
C CYS A 16 -13.33 -19.48 27.81
N ILE A 17 -14.61 -19.13 27.94
CA ILE A 17 -15.31 -18.33 26.92
C ILE A 17 -14.73 -16.92 26.85
N ILE A 18 -14.43 -16.30 27.99
CA ILE A 18 -13.86 -14.95 28.05
C ILE A 18 -12.47 -14.93 27.39
N THR A 19 -11.61 -15.91 27.69
CA THR A 19 -10.27 -15.98 27.08
C THR A 19 -10.35 -16.22 25.58
N LEU A 20 -11.26 -17.07 25.13
CA LEU A 20 -11.47 -17.33 23.69
C LEU A 20 -11.99 -16.07 22.97
N ALA A 21 -12.96 -15.38 23.55
CA ALA A 21 -13.47 -14.13 23.00
C ALA A 21 -12.37 -13.04 22.92
N PHE A 22 -11.54 -12.94 23.97
CA PHE A 22 -10.43 -12.00 23.99
C PHE A 22 -9.37 -12.35 22.92
N ALA A 23 -9.04 -13.63 22.77
CA ALA A 23 -8.11 -14.09 21.74
C ALA A 23 -8.63 -13.79 20.32
N MET A 24 -9.94 -13.95 20.08
CA MET A 24 -10.54 -13.59 18.78
C MET A 24 -10.46 -12.08 18.52
N ILE A 25 -10.78 -11.24 19.50
CA ILE A 25 -10.68 -9.79 19.38
C ILE A 25 -9.23 -9.39 19.09
N LEU A 26 -8.27 -9.95 19.84
CA LEU A 26 -6.84 -9.66 19.64
C LEU A 26 -6.37 -10.06 18.25
N SER A 27 -6.80 -11.21 17.75
CA SER A 27 -6.48 -11.67 16.38
C SER A 27 -6.99 -10.70 15.32
N VAL A 28 -8.21 -10.19 15.45
CA VAL A 28 -8.77 -9.19 14.53
C VAL A 28 -7.98 -7.88 14.59
N LEU A 29 -7.62 -7.41 15.78
CA LEU A 29 -6.83 -6.19 15.96
C LEU A 29 -5.45 -6.32 15.32
N LEU A 30 -4.77 -7.44 15.49
CA LEU A 30 -3.46 -7.71 14.87
C LEU A 30 -3.57 -7.70 13.34
N SER A 31 -4.60 -8.33 12.78
CA SER A 31 -4.84 -8.32 11.33
C SER A 31 -5.09 -6.91 10.79
N LEU A 32 -5.83 -6.07 11.51
CA LEU A 32 -6.04 -4.66 11.13
C LEU A 32 -4.74 -3.85 11.20
N CYS A 33 -3.91 -4.06 12.22
CA CYS A 33 -2.61 -3.41 12.34
C CYS A 33 -1.68 -3.81 11.18
N GLU A 34 -1.64 -5.08 10.80
CA GLU A 34 -0.85 -5.58 9.69
C GLU A 34 -1.30 -4.94 8.36
N MET A 35 -2.61 -4.91 8.09
CA MET A 35 -3.15 -4.25 6.89
C MET A 35 -2.79 -2.76 6.84
N THR A 36 -2.91 -2.06 7.96
CA THR A 36 -2.58 -0.63 8.03
C THR A 36 -1.10 -0.39 7.77
N ALA A 37 -0.22 -1.24 8.31
CA ALA A 37 1.22 -1.19 8.07
C ALA A 37 1.54 -1.44 6.59
N GLN A 38 0.90 -2.42 5.95
CA GLN A 38 1.07 -2.71 4.52
C GLN A 38 0.64 -1.54 3.64
N ILE A 39 -0.55 -0.96 3.90
CA ILE A 39 -1.04 0.21 3.15
C ILE A 39 -0.06 1.38 3.25
N THR A 40 0.41 1.67 4.46
CA THR A 40 1.34 2.77 4.72
C THR A 40 2.69 2.51 4.06
N GLY A 41 3.19 1.28 4.13
CA GLY A 41 4.43 0.84 3.48
C GLY A 41 4.36 1.02 1.96
N VAL A 42 3.34 0.45 1.32
CA VAL A 42 3.17 0.57 -0.14
C VAL A 42 3.07 2.02 -0.60
N ARG A 43 2.29 2.86 0.11
CA ARG A 43 2.19 4.29 -0.22
C ARG A 43 3.52 5.03 -0.10
N LYS A 44 4.32 4.68 0.90
CA LYS A 44 5.65 5.26 1.11
C LYS A 44 6.60 4.89 -0.03
N GLU A 45 6.57 3.63 -0.45
CA GLU A 45 7.40 3.16 -1.56
C GLU A 45 6.99 3.79 -2.90
N ILE A 46 5.69 3.86 -3.20
CA ILE A 46 5.20 4.56 -4.40
C ILE A 46 5.69 6.01 -4.42
N ARG A 47 5.61 6.71 -3.29
CA ARG A 47 6.10 8.09 -3.18
C ARG A 47 7.62 8.18 -3.38
N SER A 48 8.37 7.21 -2.87
CA SER A 48 9.83 7.14 -3.02
C SER A 48 10.22 6.96 -4.48
N VAL A 49 9.61 5.98 -5.17
CA VAL A 49 9.85 5.72 -6.61
C VAL A 49 9.46 6.92 -7.45
N LEU A 50 8.29 7.51 -7.18
CA LEU A 50 7.83 8.68 -7.91
C LEU A 50 8.80 9.87 -7.76
N ARG A 51 9.32 10.09 -6.55
CA ARG A 51 10.31 11.14 -6.29
C ARG A 51 11.63 10.88 -7.01
N GLU A 52 12.08 9.64 -7.04
CA GLU A 52 13.30 9.22 -7.73
C GLU A 52 13.19 9.46 -9.23
N GLN A 53 12.09 9.03 -9.86
CA GLN A 53 11.82 9.29 -11.28
C GLN A 53 11.71 10.79 -11.60
N MET A 54 11.07 11.58 -10.74
CA MET A 54 11.02 13.03 -10.90
C MET A 54 12.41 13.66 -10.82
N GLN A 55 13.28 13.20 -9.92
CA GLN A 55 14.66 13.67 -9.81
C GLN A 55 15.48 13.30 -11.04
N GLU A 56 15.34 12.08 -11.54
CA GLU A 56 16.02 11.61 -12.74
C GLU A 56 15.60 12.42 -13.97
N ALA A 57 14.29 12.60 -14.17
CA ALA A 57 13.75 13.44 -15.23
C ALA A 57 14.23 14.91 -15.14
N SER A 58 14.30 15.44 -13.92
CA SER A 58 14.84 16.78 -13.65
C SER A 58 16.32 16.89 -13.99
N THR A 59 17.12 15.87 -13.67
CA THR A 59 18.56 15.85 -13.96
C THR A 59 18.82 15.76 -15.47
N ALA A 60 18.06 14.93 -16.18
CA ALA A 60 18.14 14.81 -17.64
C ALA A 60 17.77 16.12 -18.35
N SER A 61 16.94 16.95 -17.72
CA SER A 61 16.47 18.22 -18.27
C SER A 61 17.28 19.44 -17.81
N PHE A 62 18.37 19.23 -17.08
CA PHE A 62 19.14 20.33 -16.44
C PHE A 62 19.63 21.40 -17.44
N ASP A 63 20.02 21.02 -18.65
CA ASP A 63 20.43 21.96 -19.71
C ASP A 63 19.26 22.80 -20.23
N THR A 64 18.05 22.31 -20.16
CA THR A 64 16.83 23.02 -20.53
C THR A 64 16.41 24.00 -19.43
N VAL A 65 16.58 23.60 -18.17
CA VAL A 65 16.34 24.44 -16.99
C VAL A 65 17.27 25.66 -16.98
N LYS A 66 18.53 25.51 -17.39
CA LYS A 66 19.47 26.64 -17.55
C LYS A 66 19.00 27.70 -18.57
N ARG A 67 18.13 27.31 -19.50
CA ARG A 67 17.54 28.22 -20.49
C ARG A 67 16.24 28.87 -20.02
N GLY A 68 15.87 28.67 -18.73
CA GLY A 68 14.65 29.25 -18.14
C GLY A 68 13.36 28.45 -18.41
N TRP A 69 13.49 27.27 -18.97
CA TRP A 69 12.36 26.36 -19.15
C TRP A 69 12.38 25.25 -18.10
N ILE A 70 11.30 25.10 -17.35
CA ILE A 70 11.11 23.96 -16.46
C ILE A 70 10.32 22.92 -17.23
N PRO A 71 10.96 21.84 -17.70
CA PRO A 71 10.24 20.80 -18.42
C PRO A 71 9.28 20.09 -17.47
N VAL A 72 8.07 19.86 -17.91
CA VAL A 72 7.15 18.96 -17.24
C VAL A 72 7.77 17.56 -17.33
N PRO A 73 8.00 16.86 -16.21
CA PRO A 73 8.48 15.48 -16.28
C PRO A 73 7.40 14.65 -16.97
N ASP A 74 7.78 13.99 -18.05
CA ASP A 74 6.89 13.09 -18.79
C ASP A 74 7.01 11.69 -18.18
N ILE A 75 6.49 11.55 -16.97
CA ILE A 75 6.44 10.25 -16.29
C ILE A 75 5.23 9.50 -16.82
N LEU A 76 5.52 8.45 -17.58
CA LEU A 76 4.49 7.59 -18.14
C LEU A 76 4.09 6.51 -17.14
N LEU A 77 2.84 6.09 -17.22
CA LEU A 77 2.30 5.04 -16.34
C LEU A 77 3.05 3.70 -16.48
N PRO A 78 3.47 3.23 -17.70
CA PRO A 78 4.27 2.02 -17.84
C PRO A 78 5.62 2.11 -17.13
N ASP A 79 6.35 3.21 -17.30
CA ASP A 79 7.68 3.40 -16.72
C ASP A 79 7.62 3.37 -15.18
N LEU A 80 6.57 3.98 -14.63
CA LEU A 80 6.32 3.93 -13.19
C LEU A 80 5.95 2.52 -12.72
N ALA A 81 5.17 1.78 -13.52
CA ALA A 81 4.81 0.40 -13.19
C ALA A 81 6.04 -0.50 -13.19
N ASP A 82 6.92 -0.38 -14.20
CA ASP A 82 8.17 -1.14 -14.30
C ASP A 82 9.11 -0.83 -13.12
N ALA A 83 9.29 0.44 -12.77
CA ALA A 83 10.09 0.85 -11.62
C ALA A 83 9.53 0.32 -10.28
N LEU A 84 8.20 0.24 -10.15
CA LEU A 84 7.56 -0.35 -8.98
C LEU A 84 7.72 -1.87 -8.95
N CYS A 85 7.65 -2.55 -10.11
CA CYS A 85 7.92 -3.97 -10.22
C CYS A 85 9.31 -4.31 -9.75
N ASP A 86 10.32 -3.59 -10.21
CA ASP A 86 11.73 -3.81 -9.83
C ASP A 86 11.95 -3.53 -8.34
N ARG A 87 11.42 -2.42 -7.84
CA ARG A 87 11.64 -1.99 -6.45
C ARG A 87 10.96 -2.87 -5.41
N LEU A 88 9.73 -3.29 -5.69
CA LEU A 88 8.88 -4.05 -4.78
C LEU A 88 8.84 -5.54 -5.11
N ASN A 89 9.58 -5.98 -6.12
CA ASN A 89 9.59 -7.35 -6.62
C ASN A 89 8.17 -7.85 -6.92
N LEU A 90 7.43 -7.04 -7.73
CA LEU A 90 6.07 -7.35 -8.13
C LEU A 90 6.06 -8.07 -9.47
N SER A 91 5.05 -8.92 -9.68
CA SER A 91 4.73 -9.46 -11.01
C SER A 91 3.65 -8.63 -11.66
N ASP A 92 3.87 -8.21 -12.92
CA ASP A 92 2.82 -7.57 -13.71
C ASP A 92 1.97 -8.61 -14.42
N GLU A 93 0.70 -8.65 -14.08
CA GLU A 93 -0.32 -9.47 -14.73
C GLU A 93 -1.37 -8.54 -15.37
N GLN A 94 -1.17 -8.20 -16.62
CA GLN A 94 -2.11 -7.37 -17.41
C GLN A 94 -2.42 -6.00 -16.77
N GLY A 95 -1.39 -5.30 -16.29
CA GLY A 95 -1.52 -3.99 -15.64
C GLY A 95 -1.98 -4.06 -14.18
N THR A 96 -1.91 -5.24 -13.58
CA THR A 96 -2.11 -5.44 -12.16
C THR A 96 -0.80 -5.93 -11.55
N LEU A 97 -0.17 -5.10 -10.73
CA LEU A 97 1.07 -5.40 -10.05
C LEU A 97 0.78 -6.23 -8.79
N THR A 98 1.23 -7.47 -8.76
CA THR A 98 0.92 -8.42 -7.69
C THR A 98 2.16 -8.70 -6.85
N ALA A 99 2.06 -8.50 -5.54
CA ALA A 99 3.04 -8.96 -4.56
C ALA A 99 2.67 -10.34 -4.04
N THR A 100 3.63 -11.25 -4.02
CA THR A 100 3.46 -12.61 -3.46
C THR A 100 4.29 -12.78 -2.20
N ASP A 101 3.87 -13.70 -1.33
CA ASP A 101 4.67 -14.14 -0.19
C ASP A 101 5.61 -15.29 -0.57
N GLU A 102 6.43 -15.74 0.36
CA GLU A 102 7.37 -16.87 0.19
C GLU A 102 6.66 -18.19 -0.16
N ARG A 103 5.37 -18.27 0.07
CA ARG A 103 4.53 -19.46 -0.20
C ARG A 103 3.79 -19.34 -1.53
N GLY A 104 4.00 -18.25 -2.30
CA GLY A 104 3.32 -17.97 -3.55
C GLY A 104 1.90 -17.43 -3.40
N ALA A 105 1.43 -17.15 -2.18
CA ALA A 105 0.14 -16.50 -1.96
C ALA A 105 0.27 -14.99 -2.16
N TRP A 106 -0.70 -14.37 -2.82
CA TRP A 106 -0.66 -12.94 -3.03
C TRP A 106 -0.88 -12.16 -1.71
N LYS A 107 -0.04 -11.14 -1.50
CA LYS A 107 -0.08 -10.24 -0.34
C LYS A 107 -0.94 -9.02 -0.59
N TYR A 108 -0.74 -8.39 -1.73
CA TYR A 108 -1.52 -7.26 -2.20
C TYR A 108 -1.42 -7.15 -3.72
N ARG A 109 -2.39 -6.48 -4.31
CA ARG A 109 -2.40 -6.12 -5.71
C ARG A 109 -2.51 -4.62 -5.84
N LEU A 110 -1.72 -4.06 -6.74
CA LEU A 110 -1.69 -2.64 -7.02
C LEU A 110 -2.10 -2.43 -8.48
N ARG A 111 -3.15 -1.65 -8.68
CA ARG A 111 -3.59 -1.24 -10.02
C ARG A 111 -3.45 0.25 -10.14
N LEU A 112 -2.52 0.69 -10.99
CA LEU A 112 -2.37 2.09 -11.33
C LEU A 112 -3.43 2.46 -12.36
N SER A 113 -4.04 3.64 -12.21
CA SER A 113 -5.10 4.09 -13.13
C SER A 113 -4.70 5.33 -13.91
N ARG A 114 -3.96 6.25 -13.30
CA ARG A 114 -3.59 7.51 -13.91
C ARG A 114 -2.37 8.14 -13.26
N VAL A 115 -1.54 8.75 -14.10
CA VAL A 115 -0.45 9.64 -13.69
C VAL A 115 -0.78 11.02 -14.24
N ASP A 116 -0.82 12.02 -13.40
CA ASP A 116 -1.05 13.42 -13.76
C ASP A 116 0.23 14.21 -13.46
N ASN A 117 0.84 14.79 -14.50
CA ASN A 117 2.03 15.63 -14.41
C ASN A 117 1.64 17.09 -14.58
N GLU A 118 1.99 17.93 -13.62
CA GLU A 118 1.69 19.37 -13.65
C GLU A 118 2.95 20.16 -13.36
N SER A 119 3.12 21.29 -14.05
CA SER A 119 4.19 22.25 -13.79
C SER A 119 3.59 23.64 -13.58
N THR A 120 3.94 24.27 -12.48
CA THR A 120 3.49 25.62 -12.12
C THR A 120 4.71 26.48 -11.80
N GLY A 121 5.23 27.19 -12.80
CA GLY A 121 6.36 28.13 -12.62
C GLY A 121 7.62 27.45 -12.11
N THR A 122 7.88 27.49 -10.81
CA THR A 122 9.06 26.91 -10.15
C THR A 122 8.81 25.56 -9.48
N GLU A 123 7.60 25.06 -9.56
CA GLU A 123 7.20 23.81 -8.90
C GLU A 123 6.66 22.81 -9.93
N VAL A 124 7.17 21.60 -9.85
CA VAL A 124 6.71 20.47 -10.66
C VAL A 124 6.09 19.45 -9.74
N SER A 125 4.88 19.05 -10.02
CA SER A 125 4.16 18.05 -9.28
C SER A 125 3.77 16.87 -10.15
N CYS A 126 3.85 15.69 -9.58
CA CYS A 126 3.35 14.47 -10.20
C CYS A 126 2.41 13.78 -9.22
N SER A 127 1.22 13.43 -9.67
CA SER A 127 0.24 12.71 -8.87
C SER A 127 -0.13 11.39 -9.52
N VAL A 128 -0.14 10.33 -8.71
CA VAL A 128 -0.50 8.97 -9.12
C VAL A 128 -1.77 8.56 -8.42
N ARG A 129 -2.70 8.02 -9.18
CA ARG A 129 -3.96 7.44 -8.68
C ARG A 129 -4.01 5.96 -9.00
N GLY A 130 -4.57 5.20 -8.08
CA GLY A 130 -4.72 3.77 -8.27
C GLY A 130 -5.62 3.14 -7.21
N ARG A 131 -5.63 1.81 -7.22
CA ARG A 131 -6.30 0.98 -6.23
C ARG A 131 -5.32 -0.01 -5.66
N LEU A 132 -5.37 -0.16 -4.35
CA LEU A 132 -4.65 -1.19 -3.61
C LEU A 132 -5.67 -2.21 -3.11
N GLU A 133 -5.48 -3.46 -3.51
CA GLU A 133 -6.30 -4.58 -3.09
C GLU A 133 -5.53 -5.42 -2.07
N LEU A 134 -6.16 -5.72 -0.95
CA LEU A 134 -5.60 -6.50 0.14
C LEU A 134 -6.51 -7.68 0.47
N PRO A 135 -5.97 -8.91 0.60
CA PRO A 135 -6.77 -10.04 1.03
C PRO A 135 -7.08 -9.94 2.53
N VAL A 136 -8.35 -10.00 2.87
CA VAL A 136 -8.77 -10.17 4.27
C VAL A 136 -8.77 -11.66 4.57
N ARG A 137 -7.82 -12.10 5.39
CA ARG A 137 -7.67 -13.52 5.75
C ARG A 137 -8.14 -13.76 7.19
N PHE A 138 -8.91 -14.81 7.36
CA PHE A 138 -9.30 -15.29 8.68
C PHE A 138 -8.89 -16.76 8.83
N LEU A 139 -8.10 -17.08 9.84
CA LEU A 139 -7.52 -18.42 10.07
C LEU A 139 -6.78 -18.99 8.84
N GLY A 140 -6.08 -18.12 8.08
CA GLY A 140 -5.33 -18.50 6.88
C GLY A 140 -6.18 -18.64 5.61
N THR A 141 -7.50 -18.50 5.70
CA THR A 141 -8.42 -18.55 4.57
C THR A 141 -8.78 -17.13 4.13
N GLU A 142 -8.74 -16.86 2.83
CA GLU A 142 -9.19 -15.59 2.26
C GLU A 142 -10.72 -15.53 2.34
N VAL A 143 -11.23 -14.52 3.07
CA VAL A 143 -12.67 -14.32 3.28
C VAL A 143 -13.21 -13.22 2.38
N SER A 144 -12.39 -12.20 2.11
CA SER A 144 -12.79 -11.03 1.33
C SER A 144 -11.57 -10.31 0.78
N VAL A 145 -11.79 -9.40 -0.16
CA VAL A 145 -10.77 -8.49 -0.70
C VAL A 145 -11.17 -7.06 -0.37
N LEU A 146 -10.28 -6.37 0.31
CA LEU A 146 -10.43 -4.96 0.60
C LEU A 146 -9.81 -4.13 -0.52
N SER A 147 -10.60 -3.35 -1.23
CA SER A 147 -10.14 -2.46 -2.31
C SER A 147 -10.13 -1.01 -1.85
N ILE A 148 -8.94 -0.41 -1.80
CA ILE A 148 -8.72 0.94 -1.27
C ILE A 148 -8.21 1.82 -2.40
N PRO A 149 -8.94 2.88 -2.79
CA PRO A 149 -8.42 3.88 -3.70
C PRO A 149 -7.31 4.67 -3.01
N PHE A 150 -6.27 5.01 -3.74
CA PHE A 150 -5.21 5.87 -3.24
C PHE A 150 -4.87 6.95 -4.24
N ARG A 151 -4.36 8.05 -3.72
CA ARG A 151 -3.70 9.11 -4.45
C ARG A 151 -2.39 9.42 -3.73
N THR A 152 -1.32 9.51 -4.49
CA THR A 152 0.00 9.88 -3.97
C THR A 152 0.54 11.01 -4.81
N ASP A 153 0.91 12.09 -4.14
CA ASP A 153 1.46 13.28 -4.78
C ASP A 153 2.94 13.40 -4.40
N SER A 154 3.76 13.78 -5.36
CA SER A 154 5.17 14.18 -5.16
C SER A 154 5.41 15.50 -5.86
N TYR A 155 6.28 16.33 -5.29
CA TYR A 155 6.62 17.63 -5.85
C TYR A 155 8.11 17.88 -5.74
N LEU A 156 8.64 18.57 -6.74
CA LEU A 156 9.99 19.12 -6.76
C LEU A 156 9.88 20.64 -6.92
N LYS A 157 10.61 21.34 -6.08
CA LYS A 157 10.72 22.81 -6.15
C LYS A 157 12.11 23.16 -6.64
N ALA A 158 12.19 23.88 -7.74
CA ALA A 158 13.44 24.45 -8.20
C ALA A 158 13.75 25.69 -7.34
N THR A 159 14.82 25.63 -6.56
CA THR A 159 15.36 26.79 -5.85
C THR A 159 16.51 27.30 -6.69
N PHE A 160 16.34 28.46 -7.29
CA PHE A 160 17.42 29.17 -7.98
C PHE A 160 18.11 30.04 -6.92
N GLU A 161 19.35 29.73 -6.55
CA GLU A 161 20.27 30.63 -5.84
C GLU A 161 21.10 31.41 -6.82
#